data_b5d538690363382135c0f92222709536
#
_entry.id   b5d538690363382135c0f92222709536
#
_cell.length_a   1.000
_cell.length_b   1.000
_cell.length_c   1.000
_cell.angle_alpha   90.00
_cell.angle_beta   90.00
_cell.angle_gamma   90.00
#
_symmetry.space_group_name_H-M   'P 1'
#
loop_
_entity.id
_entity.type
_entity.pdbx_description
1 polymer ?
#
loop_
_entity_poly.entity_id
_entity_poly.type
_entity_poly.pdbx_seq_one_letter_code
_entity_poly.pdbx_strand_id
1 'polypeptide(L)'
;MSVNANEFIPTRQSLLARIKDLGDQESWHDFFNTYWKLIYGVAIQAGLSEPEAEDIVQETLVAVAKAIPEFEYEPEVCSFKSWLRLLVRRRIADRFRQRGRELPAEAHPAENDTGTAEIDRLADPAGSEADAIWEREWQKTLIDVALERLKRQVKPEQYQIFYLLAVKQLPPREVAKALGVNIGRVYLVKHRLAKPFQNTVKELAAKLV
;
A
#
# COMPACT_ATOMS: atom_id res chain seq x y z
N MET A 1 -30.72 13.91 7.35
CA MET A 1 -30.18 12.55 7.28
C MET A 1 -28.68 12.68 7.41
N SER A 2 -28.14 12.41 8.60
CA SER A 2 -26.71 12.47 8.86
C SER A 2 -26.09 11.21 8.27
N VAL A 3 -25.37 11.36 7.16
CA VAL A 3 -24.53 10.29 6.61
C VAL A 3 -23.39 10.11 7.59
N ASN A 4 -23.31 8.95 8.21
CA ASN A 4 -22.26 8.58 9.17
C ASN A 4 -20.91 8.67 8.47
N ALA A 5 -20.11 9.67 8.83
CA ALA A 5 -18.76 9.89 8.29
C ALA A 5 -17.78 8.73 8.59
N ASN A 6 -18.26 7.67 9.25
CA ASN A 6 -17.49 6.48 9.62
C ASN A 6 -17.65 5.31 8.62
N GLU A 7 -18.53 5.46 7.60
CA GLU A 7 -18.85 4.39 6.65
C GLU A 7 -17.92 4.31 5.42
N PHE A 8 -17.03 5.28 5.20
CA PHE A 8 -16.34 5.45 3.91
C PHE A 8 -14.90 4.94 3.80
N ILE A 9 -14.36 4.29 4.82
CA ILE A 9 -13.26 3.33 4.63
C ILE A 9 -13.70 2.11 5.41
N PRO A 10 -14.19 1.07 4.74
CA PRO A 10 -14.57 -0.16 5.42
C PRO A 10 -13.38 -0.60 6.28
N THR A 11 -13.64 -0.97 7.50
CA THR A 11 -12.70 -1.74 8.30
C THR A 11 -12.23 -2.87 7.38
N ARG A 12 -10.95 -3.17 7.39
CA ARG A 12 -10.36 -4.16 6.48
C ARG A 12 -11.14 -5.46 6.38
N GLN A 13 -11.68 -5.96 7.50
CA GLN A 13 -12.59 -7.12 7.49
C GLN A 13 -13.82 -6.88 6.62
N SER A 14 -14.41 -5.68 6.64
CA SER A 14 -15.59 -5.39 5.81
C SER A 14 -15.24 -5.26 4.34
N LEU A 15 -14.09 -4.65 3.99
CA LEU A 15 -13.65 -4.58 2.59
C LEU A 15 -13.26 -5.97 2.07
N LEU A 16 -12.48 -6.74 2.86
CA LEU A 16 -12.10 -8.11 2.48
C LEU A 16 -13.32 -9.03 2.38
N ALA A 17 -14.32 -8.87 3.24
CA ALA A 17 -15.56 -9.62 3.14
C ALA A 17 -16.36 -9.25 1.88
N ARG A 18 -16.39 -7.96 1.52
CA ARG A 18 -17.13 -7.46 0.36
C ARG A 18 -16.47 -7.85 -0.96
N ILE A 19 -15.14 -7.80 -1.08
CA ILE A 19 -14.43 -8.20 -2.31
C ILE A 19 -14.46 -9.73 -2.56
N LYS A 20 -14.95 -10.53 -1.61
CA LYS A 20 -15.30 -11.93 -1.87
C LYS A 20 -16.44 -12.06 -2.89
N ASP A 21 -17.31 -11.07 -2.96
CA ASP A 21 -18.27 -10.92 -4.07
C ASP A 21 -17.55 -10.24 -5.24
N LEU A 22 -17.27 -11.02 -6.28
CA LEU A 22 -16.61 -10.52 -7.50
C LEU A 22 -17.50 -9.53 -8.27
N GLY A 23 -18.81 -9.48 -7.99
CA GLY A 23 -19.77 -8.54 -8.56
C GLY A 23 -19.76 -7.17 -7.86
N ASP A 24 -19.21 -7.03 -6.65
CA ASP A 24 -19.13 -5.75 -5.93
C ASP A 24 -18.03 -4.85 -6.51
N GLN A 25 -18.32 -4.21 -7.65
CA GLN A 25 -17.38 -3.35 -8.36
C GLN A 25 -16.90 -2.17 -7.52
N GLU A 26 -17.75 -1.62 -6.64
CA GLU A 26 -17.37 -0.50 -5.77
C GLU A 26 -16.28 -0.91 -4.78
N SER A 27 -16.44 -2.06 -4.14
CA SER A 27 -15.43 -2.59 -3.22
C SER A 27 -14.14 -2.98 -3.92
N TRP A 28 -14.19 -3.51 -5.14
CA TRP A 28 -13.02 -3.77 -5.94
C TRP A 28 -12.30 -2.48 -6.36
N HIS A 29 -13.04 -1.42 -6.68
CA HIS A 29 -12.47 -0.11 -6.96
C HIS A 29 -11.78 0.48 -5.72
N ASP A 30 -12.40 0.39 -4.54
CA ASP A 30 -11.80 0.82 -3.28
C ASP A 30 -10.53 0.02 -2.94
N PHE A 31 -10.56 -1.29 -3.18
CA PHE A 31 -9.40 -2.16 -3.00
C PHE A 31 -8.25 -1.76 -3.94
N PHE A 32 -8.54 -1.59 -5.22
CA PHE A 32 -7.58 -1.13 -6.21
C PHE A 32 -6.97 0.20 -5.79
N ASN A 33 -7.78 1.23 -5.53
CA ASN A 33 -7.32 2.57 -5.16
C ASN A 33 -6.45 2.57 -3.89
N THR A 34 -6.68 1.62 -3.00
CA THR A 34 -5.91 1.49 -1.75
C THR A 34 -4.55 0.85 -1.97
N TYR A 35 -4.47 -0.19 -2.82
CA TYR A 35 -3.28 -1.06 -2.85
C TYR A 35 -2.45 -1.01 -4.13
N TRP A 36 -2.96 -0.44 -5.25
CA TRP A 36 -2.21 -0.43 -6.50
C TRP A 36 -0.86 0.29 -6.39
N LYS A 37 -0.82 1.43 -5.67
CA LYS A 37 0.42 2.20 -5.46
C LYS A 37 1.46 1.43 -4.64
N LEU A 38 0.99 0.68 -3.65
CA LEU A 38 1.84 -0.21 -2.85
C LEU A 38 2.49 -1.25 -3.75
N ILE A 39 1.69 -1.99 -4.52
CA ILE A 39 2.16 -3.07 -5.39
C ILE A 39 3.12 -2.53 -6.44
N TYR A 40 2.74 -1.43 -7.11
CA TYR A 40 3.55 -0.75 -8.09
C TYR A 40 4.89 -0.27 -7.50
N GLY A 41 4.86 0.42 -6.36
CA GLY A 41 6.05 0.94 -5.69
C GLY A 41 7.03 -0.16 -5.27
N VAL A 42 6.51 -1.28 -4.77
CA VAL A 42 7.32 -2.47 -4.43
C VAL A 42 7.96 -3.05 -5.69
N ALA A 43 7.23 -3.17 -6.80
CA ALA A 43 7.73 -3.69 -8.08
C ALA A 43 8.84 -2.80 -8.66
N ILE A 44 8.65 -1.47 -8.68
CA ILE A 44 9.66 -0.50 -9.12
C ILE A 44 10.93 -0.59 -8.25
N GLN A 45 10.78 -0.61 -6.93
CA GLN A 45 11.94 -0.68 -6.03
C GLN A 45 12.65 -2.04 -6.07
N ALA A 46 11.96 -3.10 -6.48
CA ALA A 46 12.59 -4.38 -6.78
C ALA A 46 13.39 -4.38 -8.11
N GLY A 47 13.36 -3.30 -8.90
CA GLY A 47 14.12 -3.16 -10.15
C GLY A 47 13.36 -3.54 -11.43
N LEU A 48 12.05 -3.60 -11.37
CA LEU A 48 11.20 -3.76 -12.55
C LEU A 48 10.99 -2.41 -13.25
N SER A 49 10.81 -2.43 -14.57
CA SER A 49 10.43 -1.26 -15.37
C SER A 49 8.97 -0.86 -15.10
N GLU A 50 8.59 0.38 -15.47
CA GLU A 50 7.21 0.86 -15.30
C GLU A 50 6.15 -0.07 -15.93
N PRO A 51 6.30 -0.54 -17.20
CA PRO A 51 5.33 -1.46 -17.78
C PRO A 51 5.24 -2.79 -17.02
N GLU A 52 6.37 -3.34 -16.57
CA GLU A 52 6.36 -4.57 -15.78
C GLU A 52 5.74 -4.39 -14.40
N ALA A 53 5.95 -3.22 -13.77
CA ALA A 53 5.30 -2.92 -12.50
C ALA A 53 3.78 -2.79 -12.65
N GLU A 54 3.29 -2.25 -13.76
CA GLU A 54 1.87 -2.22 -14.10
C GLU A 54 1.32 -3.65 -14.32
N ASP A 55 2.06 -4.50 -15.01
CA ASP A 55 1.70 -5.92 -15.18
C ASP A 55 1.61 -6.62 -13.82
N ILE A 56 2.58 -6.40 -12.92
CA ILE A 56 2.57 -6.98 -11.56
C ILE A 56 1.33 -6.52 -10.78
N VAL A 57 0.91 -5.25 -10.92
CA VAL A 57 -0.34 -4.77 -10.31
C VAL A 57 -1.53 -5.58 -10.82
N GLN A 58 -1.67 -5.73 -12.15
CA GLN A 58 -2.78 -6.46 -12.76
C GLN A 58 -2.77 -7.94 -12.36
N GLU A 59 -1.62 -8.61 -12.47
CA GLU A 59 -1.47 -10.02 -12.11
C GLU A 59 -1.76 -10.27 -10.62
N THR A 60 -1.37 -9.33 -9.74
CA THR A 60 -1.66 -9.42 -8.32
C THR A 60 -3.16 -9.27 -8.04
N LEU A 61 -3.83 -8.33 -8.70
CA LEU A 61 -5.29 -8.18 -8.58
C LEU A 61 -6.04 -9.43 -9.03
N VAL A 62 -5.63 -10.04 -10.15
CA VAL A 62 -6.19 -11.31 -10.61
C VAL A 62 -5.94 -12.43 -9.60
N ALA A 63 -4.74 -12.48 -9.01
CA ALA A 63 -4.43 -13.49 -7.99
C ALA A 63 -5.26 -13.29 -6.71
N VAL A 64 -5.44 -12.02 -6.29
CA VAL A 64 -6.33 -11.68 -5.17
C VAL A 64 -7.75 -12.12 -5.48
N ALA A 65 -8.30 -11.78 -6.65
CA ALA A 65 -9.66 -12.15 -7.05
C ALA A 65 -9.89 -13.67 -7.03
N LYS A 66 -8.91 -14.45 -7.42
CA LYS A 66 -8.98 -15.92 -7.40
C LYS A 66 -8.89 -16.52 -5.99
N ALA A 67 -8.08 -15.92 -5.12
CA ALA A 67 -7.78 -16.50 -3.82
C ALA A 67 -8.67 -15.94 -2.68
N ILE A 68 -9.24 -14.74 -2.85
CA ILE A 68 -10.00 -14.07 -1.77
C ILE A 68 -11.28 -14.80 -1.35
N PRO A 69 -12.03 -15.53 -2.21
CA PRO A 69 -13.20 -16.28 -1.77
C PRO A 69 -12.88 -17.32 -0.70
N GLU A 70 -11.73 -17.98 -0.82
CA GLU A 70 -11.26 -19.01 0.12
C GLU A 70 -10.39 -18.45 1.25
N PHE A 71 -10.05 -17.15 1.18
CA PHE A 71 -9.23 -16.50 2.20
C PHE A 71 -10.00 -16.36 3.51
N GLU A 72 -9.57 -17.06 4.53
CA GLU A 72 -10.04 -16.91 5.90
C GLU A 72 -9.10 -15.97 6.65
N TYR A 73 -9.66 -14.89 7.17
CA TYR A 73 -8.90 -13.92 7.94
C TYR A 73 -8.77 -14.41 9.37
N GLU A 74 -7.66 -15.05 9.68
CA GLU A 74 -7.26 -15.43 11.02
C GLU A 74 -6.07 -14.58 11.46
N PRO A 75 -6.29 -13.49 12.22
CA PRO A 75 -5.22 -12.54 12.61
C PRO A 75 -4.03 -13.21 13.29
N GLU A 76 -4.27 -14.30 14.03
CA GLU A 76 -3.23 -15.04 14.75
C GLU A 76 -2.38 -15.93 13.83
N VAL A 77 -2.89 -16.29 12.65
CA VAL A 77 -2.22 -17.22 11.72
C VAL A 77 -1.65 -16.47 10.52
N CYS A 78 -2.45 -15.63 9.89
CA CYS A 78 -2.04 -14.90 8.70
C CYS A 78 -2.71 -13.55 8.60
N SER A 79 -1.92 -12.48 8.73
CA SER A 79 -2.42 -11.13 8.44
C SER A 79 -2.57 -10.93 6.94
N PHE A 80 -3.56 -10.14 6.54
CA PHE A 80 -3.72 -9.77 5.13
C PHE A 80 -2.46 -9.10 4.57
N LYS A 81 -1.77 -8.29 5.35
CA LYS A 81 -0.50 -7.66 4.97
C LYS A 81 0.52 -8.70 4.54
N SER A 82 0.68 -9.77 5.33
CA SER A 82 1.60 -10.86 5.06
C SER A 82 1.16 -11.67 3.83
N TRP A 83 -0.13 -11.94 3.71
CA TRP A 83 -0.70 -12.65 2.57
C TRP A 83 -0.54 -11.86 1.26
N LEU A 84 -0.87 -10.57 1.25
CA LEU A 84 -0.69 -9.71 0.06
C LEU A 84 0.80 -9.60 -0.31
N ARG A 85 1.69 -9.45 0.71
CA ARG A 85 3.15 -9.44 0.49
C ARG A 85 3.61 -10.70 -0.22
N LEU A 86 3.13 -11.87 0.20
CA LEU A 86 3.48 -13.13 -0.42
C LEU A 86 3.05 -13.20 -1.89
N LEU A 87 1.83 -12.74 -2.20
CA LEU A 87 1.34 -12.70 -3.58
C LEU A 87 2.20 -11.80 -4.46
N VAL A 88 2.49 -10.58 -4.00
CA VAL A 88 3.33 -9.61 -4.75
C VAL A 88 4.74 -10.16 -4.95
N ARG A 89 5.37 -10.70 -3.90
CA ARG A 89 6.71 -11.28 -3.96
C ARG A 89 6.79 -12.42 -4.98
N ARG A 90 5.79 -13.30 -5.00
CA ARG A 90 5.73 -14.41 -5.98
C ARG A 90 5.66 -13.88 -7.42
N ARG A 91 4.83 -12.88 -7.71
CA ARG A 91 4.72 -12.29 -9.05
C ARG A 91 6.03 -11.62 -9.50
N ILE A 92 6.67 -10.87 -8.62
CA ILE A 92 7.97 -10.25 -8.91
C ILE A 92 9.04 -11.33 -9.20
N ALA A 93 9.12 -12.38 -8.38
CA ALA A 93 10.05 -13.48 -8.60
C ALA A 93 9.77 -14.22 -9.91
N ASP A 94 8.50 -14.45 -10.26
CA ASP A 94 8.11 -15.06 -11.54
C ASP A 94 8.56 -14.20 -12.71
N ARG A 95 8.41 -12.87 -12.64
CA ARG A 95 8.87 -11.95 -13.69
C ARG A 95 10.38 -11.99 -13.88
N PHE A 96 11.16 -11.99 -12.79
CA PHE A 96 12.62 -12.14 -12.89
C PHE A 96 13.04 -13.50 -13.49
N ARG A 97 12.35 -14.59 -13.15
CA ARG A 97 12.59 -15.90 -13.77
C ARG A 97 12.27 -15.91 -15.25
N GLN A 98 11.23 -15.25 -15.71
CA GLN A 98 10.90 -15.08 -17.11
C GLN A 98 12.01 -14.31 -17.84
N ARG A 99 12.45 -13.17 -17.30
CA ARG A 99 13.60 -12.42 -17.86
C ARG A 99 14.86 -13.28 -17.99
N GLY A 100 15.19 -14.08 -16.98
CA GLY A 100 16.35 -14.97 -17.03
C GLY A 100 16.25 -16.06 -18.11
N ARG A 101 15.03 -16.48 -18.48
CA ARG A 101 14.79 -17.43 -19.60
C ARG A 101 14.84 -16.77 -20.99
N GLU A 102 14.55 -15.46 -21.06
CA GLU A 102 14.61 -14.68 -22.31
C GLU A 102 16.05 -14.24 -22.67
N LEU A 103 16.99 -14.31 -21.71
CA LEU A 103 18.40 -14.08 -21.97
C LEU A 103 19.03 -15.31 -22.61
N PRO A 104 19.96 -15.16 -23.62
CA PRO A 104 20.63 -16.30 -24.25
C PRO A 104 21.33 -17.18 -23.20
N ALA A 105 21.28 -18.49 -23.42
CA ALA A 105 21.74 -19.54 -22.49
C ALA A 105 23.24 -19.48 -22.09
N GLU A 106 24.00 -18.52 -22.60
CA GLU A 106 25.44 -18.35 -22.29
C GLU A 106 25.71 -17.71 -20.91
N ALA A 107 24.66 -17.25 -20.17
CA ALA A 107 24.83 -16.49 -18.96
C ALA A 107 24.48 -17.21 -17.64
N HIS A 108 23.95 -18.42 -17.65
CA HIS A 108 23.60 -19.13 -16.41
C HIS A 108 23.94 -20.62 -16.44
N PRO A 109 24.63 -21.17 -15.42
CA PRO A 109 24.71 -22.61 -15.23
C PRO A 109 23.32 -23.15 -14.88
N ALA A 110 22.95 -24.25 -15.52
CA ALA A 110 21.72 -24.97 -15.29
C ALA A 110 21.63 -25.43 -13.83
N GLU A 111 20.76 -24.80 -13.05
CA GLU A 111 20.32 -25.36 -11.76
C GLU A 111 18.88 -25.82 -11.87
N ASN A 112 18.70 -27.07 -11.49
CA ASN A 112 17.56 -27.95 -11.63
C ASN A 112 16.24 -27.36 -11.13
N ASP A 113 15.24 -27.55 -12.00
CA ASP A 113 13.81 -27.42 -11.76
C ASP A 113 13.36 -28.41 -10.66
N THR A 114 13.34 -27.95 -9.41
CA THR A 114 12.56 -28.58 -8.34
C THR A 114 11.90 -27.51 -7.50
N GLY A 115 10.67 -27.19 -7.87
CA GLY A 115 9.57 -27.01 -6.94
C GLY A 115 9.65 -25.87 -5.94
N THR A 116 8.64 -25.18 -5.93
CA THR A 116 7.91 -24.28 -4.98
C THR A 116 8.26 -24.38 -3.46
N ALA A 117 8.97 -25.41 -3.02
CA ALA A 117 9.32 -25.66 -1.60
C ALA A 117 10.68 -25.07 -1.19
N GLU A 118 11.54 -24.68 -2.11
CA GLU A 118 12.91 -24.23 -1.83
C GLU A 118 13.03 -22.71 -1.69
N ILE A 119 12.06 -21.96 -2.23
CA ILE A 119 11.98 -20.50 -2.05
C ILE A 119 11.62 -20.12 -0.61
N ASP A 120 10.91 -20.98 0.11
CA ASP A 120 10.62 -20.79 1.55
C ASP A 120 11.81 -21.13 2.46
N ARG A 121 12.87 -21.76 1.94
CA ARG A 121 14.05 -22.20 2.72
C ARG A 121 15.29 -21.36 2.56
N LEU A 122 15.35 -20.52 1.53
CA LEU A 122 16.43 -19.55 1.41
C LEU A 122 16.11 -18.38 2.35
N ALA A 123 16.75 -18.41 3.51
CA ALA A 123 17.06 -17.23 4.31
C ALA A 123 18.01 -16.36 3.45
N ASP A 124 17.45 -15.74 2.40
CA ASP A 124 18.16 -14.93 1.45
C ASP A 124 18.51 -13.57 2.10
N PRO A 125 19.75 -13.10 2.06
CA PRO A 125 20.07 -11.70 2.40
C PRO A 125 19.21 -10.70 1.63
N ALA A 126 18.77 -11.02 0.41
CA ALA A 126 17.76 -10.28 -0.33
C ALA A 126 16.38 -10.26 0.37
N GLY A 127 16.04 -11.20 1.22
CA GLY A 127 14.82 -11.20 2.02
C GLY A 127 14.71 -9.98 2.92
N SER A 128 15.80 -9.59 3.56
CA SER A 128 15.86 -8.40 4.43
C SER A 128 15.64 -7.10 3.66
N GLU A 129 16.17 -6.96 2.44
CA GLU A 129 15.98 -5.77 1.61
C GLU A 129 14.57 -5.71 1.03
N ALA A 130 14.06 -6.81 0.51
CA ALA A 130 12.69 -6.92 0.01
C ALA A 130 11.66 -6.63 1.11
N ASP A 131 11.92 -7.07 2.35
CA ASP A 131 11.07 -6.79 3.49
C ASP A 131 11.12 -5.31 3.90
N ALA A 132 12.29 -4.67 3.82
CA ALA A 132 12.44 -3.24 4.06
C ALA A 132 11.74 -2.39 2.99
N ILE A 133 11.80 -2.81 1.72
CA ILE A 133 11.05 -2.18 0.62
C ILE A 133 9.55 -2.28 0.88
N TRP A 134 9.06 -3.48 1.18
CA TRP A 134 7.64 -3.70 1.47
C TRP A 134 7.16 -2.84 2.63
N GLU A 135 7.88 -2.83 3.75
CA GLU A 135 7.49 -2.06 4.94
C GLU A 135 7.44 -0.56 4.64
N ARG A 136 8.39 -0.04 3.87
CA ARG A 136 8.44 1.37 3.47
C ARG A 136 7.24 1.76 2.61
N GLU A 137 6.92 0.95 1.60
CA GLU A 137 5.77 1.19 0.73
C GLU A 137 4.45 1.01 1.47
N TRP A 138 4.38 0.06 2.40
CA TRP A 138 3.24 -0.11 3.28
C TRP A 138 2.99 1.11 4.16
N GLN A 139 4.03 1.68 4.77
CA GLN A 139 3.91 2.90 5.56
C GLN A 139 3.44 4.11 4.72
N LYS A 140 3.93 4.25 3.48
CA LYS A 140 3.42 5.26 2.55
C LYS A 140 1.92 5.09 2.29
N THR A 141 1.49 3.87 2.04
CA THR A 141 0.07 3.54 1.81
C THR A 141 -0.80 3.92 3.00
N LEU A 142 -0.35 3.62 4.24
CA LEU A 142 -1.07 4.03 5.45
C LEU A 142 -1.20 5.56 5.56
N ILE A 143 -0.15 6.29 5.23
CA ILE A 143 -0.15 7.76 5.24
C ILE A 143 -1.12 8.29 4.18
N ASP A 144 -1.09 7.75 2.95
CA ASP A 144 -1.99 8.17 1.87
C ASP A 144 -3.46 7.95 2.24
N VAL A 145 -3.80 6.78 2.78
CA VAL A 145 -5.16 6.48 3.27
C VAL A 145 -5.58 7.41 4.41
N ALA A 146 -4.66 7.69 5.34
CA ALA A 146 -4.94 8.64 6.44
C ALA A 146 -5.15 10.07 5.93
N LEU A 147 -4.40 10.50 4.89
CA LEU A 147 -4.56 11.81 4.26
C LEU A 147 -5.90 11.93 3.54
N GLU A 148 -6.33 10.91 2.81
CA GLU A 148 -7.64 10.91 2.15
C GLU A 148 -8.79 10.95 3.17
N ARG A 149 -8.64 10.25 4.31
CA ARG A 149 -9.60 10.35 5.43
C ARG A 149 -9.62 11.76 6.02
N LEU A 150 -8.44 12.35 6.28
CA LEU A 150 -8.33 13.71 6.80
C LEU A 150 -8.96 14.73 5.86
N LYS A 151 -8.70 14.62 4.55
CA LYS A 151 -9.25 15.51 3.51
C LYS A 151 -10.78 15.61 3.55
N ARG A 152 -11.46 14.50 3.86
CA ARG A 152 -12.93 14.45 3.98
C ARG A 152 -13.44 15.04 5.29
N GLN A 153 -12.61 15.10 6.34
CA GLN A 153 -13.01 15.52 7.68
C GLN A 153 -12.76 17.00 7.99
N VAL A 154 -11.89 17.64 7.21
CA VAL A 154 -11.46 19.02 7.47
C VAL A 154 -11.77 19.95 6.30
N LYS A 155 -11.77 21.27 6.58
CA LYS A 155 -11.93 22.27 5.51
C LYS A 155 -10.76 22.20 4.52
N PRO A 156 -11.00 22.44 3.21
CA PRO A 156 -9.95 22.35 2.17
C PRO A 156 -8.68 23.13 2.51
N GLU A 157 -8.82 24.36 3.03
CA GLU A 157 -7.68 25.18 3.43
C GLU A 157 -6.85 24.52 4.58
N GLN A 158 -7.52 23.94 5.58
CA GLN A 158 -6.84 23.25 6.67
C GLN A 158 -6.09 22.00 6.17
N TYR A 159 -6.69 21.27 5.22
CA TYR A 159 -6.03 20.16 4.57
C TYR A 159 -4.80 20.61 3.78
N GLN A 160 -4.90 21.68 2.98
CA GLN A 160 -3.77 22.20 2.23
C GLN A 160 -2.61 22.64 3.13
N ILE A 161 -2.90 23.37 4.20
CA ILE A 161 -1.90 23.77 5.20
C ILE A 161 -1.21 22.51 5.77
N PHE A 162 -2.00 21.53 6.22
CA PHE A 162 -1.47 20.31 6.82
C PHE A 162 -0.64 19.48 5.81
N TYR A 163 -1.12 19.32 4.59
CA TYR A 163 -0.44 18.61 3.51
C TYR A 163 0.92 19.22 3.18
N LEU A 164 0.99 20.55 3.03
CA LEU A 164 2.24 21.26 2.74
C LEU A 164 3.24 21.12 3.89
N LEU A 165 2.78 21.12 5.15
CA LEU A 165 3.63 20.95 6.32
C LEU A 165 4.11 19.50 6.51
N ALA A 166 3.17 18.54 6.45
CA ALA A 166 3.43 17.16 6.85
C ALA A 166 4.00 16.30 5.74
N VAL A 167 3.53 16.51 4.49
CA VAL A 167 3.92 15.70 3.33
C VAL A 167 5.02 16.40 2.53
N LYS A 168 4.84 17.68 2.21
CA LYS A 168 5.84 18.47 1.46
C LYS A 168 6.95 19.02 2.35
N GLN A 169 6.82 18.90 3.67
CA GLN A 169 7.79 19.34 4.68
C GLN A 169 8.22 20.81 4.53
N LEU A 170 7.34 21.65 3.99
CA LEU A 170 7.63 23.06 3.83
C LEU A 170 7.66 23.76 5.19
N PRO A 171 8.59 24.73 5.39
CA PRO A 171 8.63 25.56 6.59
C PRO A 171 7.31 26.32 6.78
N PRO A 172 6.81 26.52 8.03
CA PRO A 172 5.54 27.22 8.30
C PRO A 172 5.44 28.61 7.67
N ARG A 173 6.57 29.33 7.56
CA ARG A 173 6.62 30.67 6.92
C ARG A 173 6.35 30.58 5.41
N GLU A 174 6.89 29.58 4.76
CA GLU A 174 6.66 29.36 3.32
C GLU A 174 5.22 28.94 3.03
N VAL A 175 4.66 28.07 3.87
CA VAL A 175 3.24 27.69 3.80
C VAL A 175 2.33 28.91 3.97
N ALA A 176 2.60 29.76 4.97
CA ALA A 176 1.84 30.99 5.21
C ALA A 176 1.89 31.92 3.98
N LYS A 177 3.09 32.09 3.38
CA LYS A 177 3.30 32.91 2.18
C LYS A 177 2.60 32.30 0.95
N ALA A 178 2.75 31.02 0.72
CA ALA A 178 2.18 30.32 -0.44
C ALA A 178 0.64 30.34 -0.45
N LEU A 179 0.01 30.25 0.72
CA LEU A 179 -1.44 30.23 0.84
C LEU A 179 -2.07 31.59 1.21
N GLY A 180 -1.26 32.64 1.41
CA GLY A 180 -1.75 33.97 1.79
C GLY A 180 -2.43 34.00 3.17
N VAL A 181 -2.02 33.12 4.10
CA VAL A 181 -2.63 33.00 5.42
C VAL A 181 -1.68 33.49 6.53
N ASN A 182 -2.25 33.85 7.70
CA ASN A 182 -1.45 34.22 8.85
C ASN A 182 -0.66 33.01 9.37
N ILE A 183 0.60 33.22 9.73
CA ILE A 183 1.48 32.17 10.25
C ILE A 183 0.94 31.50 11.55
N GLY A 184 0.26 32.28 12.39
CA GLY A 184 -0.41 31.74 13.58
C GLY A 184 -1.48 30.70 13.24
N ARG A 185 -2.19 30.90 12.11
CA ARG A 185 -3.15 29.92 11.57
C ARG A 185 -2.46 28.62 11.13
N VAL A 186 -1.29 28.72 10.52
CA VAL A 186 -0.50 27.57 10.12
C VAL A 186 -0.11 26.71 11.34
N TYR A 187 0.38 27.35 12.42
CA TYR A 187 0.71 26.65 13.67
C TYR A 187 -0.52 26.05 14.35
N LEU A 188 -1.64 26.77 14.35
CA LEU A 188 -2.90 26.27 14.92
C LEU A 188 -3.37 25.01 14.22
N VAL A 189 -3.37 25.01 12.87
CA VAL A 189 -3.76 23.85 12.07
C VAL A 189 -2.82 22.69 12.32
N LYS A 190 -1.50 22.92 12.32
CA LYS A 190 -0.50 21.89 12.65
C LYS A 190 -0.80 21.23 13.99
N HIS A 191 -0.95 22.04 15.04
CA HIS A 191 -1.20 21.53 16.39
C HIS A 191 -2.53 20.75 16.49
N ARG A 192 -3.59 21.27 15.86
CA ARG A 192 -4.92 20.66 15.89
C ARG A 192 -4.99 19.33 15.14
N LEU A 193 -4.30 19.19 14.00
CA LEU A 193 -4.43 18.04 13.12
C LEU A 193 -3.34 16.98 13.32
N ALA A 194 -2.18 17.32 13.88
CA ALA A 194 -1.07 16.37 14.01
C ALA A 194 -1.43 15.13 14.83
N LYS A 195 -1.99 15.32 16.03
CA LYS A 195 -2.36 14.21 16.92
C LYS A 195 -3.51 13.34 16.36
N PRO A 196 -4.63 13.91 15.89
CA PRO A 196 -5.68 13.14 15.21
C PRO A 196 -5.15 12.34 14.01
N PHE A 197 -4.32 12.96 13.17
CA PHE A 197 -3.71 12.28 12.04
C PHE A 197 -2.84 11.09 12.46
N GLN A 198 -1.94 11.29 13.44
CA GLN A 198 -1.11 10.22 13.98
C GLN A 198 -1.96 9.07 14.56
N ASN A 199 -3.04 9.38 15.25
CA ASN A 199 -3.95 8.38 15.77
C ASN A 199 -4.61 7.58 14.63
N THR A 200 -5.06 8.27 13.57
CA THR A 200 -5.62 7.63 12.38
C THR A 200 -4.61 6.67 11.73
N VAL A 201 -3.34 7.08 11.58
CA VAL A 201 -2.29 6.20 11.02
C VAL A 201 -2.09 4.97 11.92
N LYS A 202 -2.03 5.15 13.26
CA LYS A 202 -1.90 4.03 14.21
C LYS A 202 -3.09 3.07 14.17
N GLU A 203 -4.31 3.60 14.10
CA GLU A 203 -5.52 2.79 13.97
C GLU A 203 -5.53 1.99 12.67
N LEU A 204 -5.13 2.62 11.56
CA LEU A 204 -4.98 1.94 10.27
C LEU A 204 -3.90 0.86 10.36
N ALA A 205 -2.75 1.15 10.95
CA ALA A 205 -1.70 0.16 11.15
C ALA A 205 -2.20 -1.04 11.97
N ALA A 206 -2.88 -0.81 13.09
CA ALA A 206 -3.40 -1.87 13.95
C ALA A 206 -4.50 -2.71 13.26
N LYS A 207 -5.34 -2.09 12.42
CA LYS A 207 -6.42 -2.78 11.69
C LYS A 207 -5.94 -3.46 10.42
N LEU A 208 -4.78 -3.08 9.91
CA LEU A 208 -4.22 -3.55 8.66
C LEU A 208 -3.05 -4.56 8.84
N VAL A 209 -2.71 -4.90 10.07
CA VAL A 209 -1.71 -5.95 10.43
C VAL A 209 -2.39 -7.32 10.71
#